data_4d6673410a2b478e4ae140334622da94
#
_entry.id   4d6673410a2b478e4ae140334622da94
#
_cell.length_a   1.000
_cell.length_b   1.000
_cell.length_c   1.000
_cell.angle_alpha   90.00
_cell.angle_beta   90.00
_cell.angle_gamma   90.00
#
_symmetry.space_group_name_H-M   'P 1'
#
loop_
_entity.id
_entity.type
_entity.pdbx_description
1 polymer ?
#
loop_
_entity_poly.entity_id
_entity_poly.type
_entity_poly.pdbx_seq_one_letter_code
_entity_poly.pdbx_strand_id
1 'polypeptide(L)'
;MVCKALKQNVFDNNDKRIPHYELLLERDLDALPYFSLPEGYHFTFYRPGDRDRWIEIEQSAREFDSFNDGIAAWERYYGARENELFDRMLFVETERGEKVATATAMYDVFGRDASGSAWLHWVAVRRDHQGKGLSKPLIAETFHVM
;
A
#
# COMPACT_ATOMS: atom_id res chain seq x y z
N MET A 1 -12.84 -10.95 -12.23
CA MET A 1 -11.85 -11.01 -11.13
C MET A 1 -11.48 -12.47 -10.89
N VAL A 2 -10.23 -12.83 -11.09
CA VAL A 2 -9.73 -14.19 -10.87
C VAL A 2 -9.00 -14.23 -9.53
N CYS A 3 -9.35 -15.20 -8.68
CA CYS A 3 -8.72 -15.39 -7.39
C CYS A 3 -7.91 -16.71 -7.42
N LYS A 4 -6.60 -16.61 -7.18
CA LYS A 4 -5.72 -17.78 -7.03
C LYS A 4 -5.18 -17.81 -5.61
N ALA A 5 -5.34 -18.94 -4.94
CA ALA A 5 -4.74 -19.16 -3.62
C ALA A 5 -3.34 -19.78 -3.78
N LEU A 6 -2.32 -19.14 -3.28
CA LEU A 6 -0.96 -19.62 -3.21
C LEU A 6 -0.65 -20.07 -1.78
N LYS A 7 -0.08 -21.27 -1.62
CA LYS A 7 0.41 -21.73 -0.33
C LYS A 7 1.85 -21.27 -0.16
N GLN A 8 2.08 -20.23 0.65
CA GLN A 8 3.41 -19.91 1.18
C GLN A 8 3.31 -19.42 2.62
N ASN A 9 4.20 -19.91 3.48
CA ASN A 9 4.35 -19.49 4.87
C ASN A 9 5.25 -18.24 4.94
N VAL A 10 4.77 -17.07 4.56
CA VAL A 10 5.64 -15.89 4.45
C VAL A 10 5.26 -14.78 5.44
N PHE A 11 4.08 -14.77 6.02
CA PHE A 11 3.68 -13.74 6.97
C PHE A 11 3.27 -14.32 8.30
N ASP A 12 3.91 -13.82 9.37
CA ASP A 12 3.49 -14.08 10.73
C ASP A 12 2.19 -13.31 10.99
N ASN A 13 1.10 -13.95 10.66
CA ASN A 13 -0.22 -13.48 11.02
C ASN A 13 -0.32 -13.52 12.56
N ASN A 14 -0.70 -12.41 13.18
CA ASN A 14 -0.83 -12.28 14.64
C ASN A 14 -1.77 -13.31 15.30
N ASP A 15 -2.56 -14.05 14.52
CA ASP A 15 -3.32 -15.20 15.01
C ASP A 15 -2.86 -16.50 14.32
N LYS A 16 -1.87 -17.15 14.91
CA LYS A 16 -1.31 -18.44 14.44
C LYS A 16 -2.31 -19.60 14.43
N ARG A 17 -3.50 -19.42 15.00
CA ARG A 17 -4.58 -20.42 14.99
C ARG A 17 -5.35 -20.44 13.67
N ILE A 18 -5.24 -19.36 12.89
CA ILE A 18 -5.91 -19.24 11.59
C ILE A 18 -4.92 -19.64 10.50
N PRO A 19 -5.25 -20.63 9.65
CA PRO A 19 -4.40 -20.94 8.50
C PRO A 19 -4.23 -19.72 7.58
N HIS A 20 -2.99 -19.38 7.27
CA HIS A 20 -2.67 -18.29 6.36
C HIS A 20 -2.66 -18.79 4.91
N TYR A 21 -3.33 -18.07 4.03
CA TYR A 21 -3.35 -18.29 2.59
C TYR A 21 -3.04 -16.99 1.87
N GLU A 22 -2.04 -17.01 0.99
CA GLU A 22 -1.84 -15.90 0.06
C GLU A 22 -2.94 -15.92 -0.99
N LEU A 23 -3.59 -14.79 -1.18
CA LEU A 23 -4.61 -14.58 -2.19
C LEU A 23 -4.08 -13.60 -3.24
N LEU A 24 -3.96 -14.08 -4.48
CA LEU A 24 -3.68 -13.23 -5.63
C LEU A 24 -5.01 -12.84 -6.26
N LEU A 25 -5.29 -11.56 -6.31
CA LEU A 25 -6.46 -10.97 -6.96
C LEU A 25 -6.00 -10.20 -8.19
N GLU A 26 -6.55 -10.55 -9.36
CA GLU A 26 -6.30 -9.84 -10.61
C GLU A 26 -7.57 -9.16 -11.09
N ARG A 27 -7.43 -7.98 -11.67
CA ARG A 27 -8.51 -7.28 -12.36
C ARG A 27 -7.98 -6.52 -13.55
N ASP A 28 -8.81 -6.36 -14.58
CA ASP A 28 -8.57 -5.39 -15.64
C ASP A 28 -8.78 -3.97 -15.11
N LEU A 29 -8.00 -3.02 -15.63
CA LEU A 29 -8.10 -1.61 -15.24
C LEU A 29 -9.17 -0.84 -16.03
N ASP A 30 -9.99 -1.55 -16.82
CA ASP A 30 -11.12 -0.97 -17.51
C ASP A 30 -12.23 -0.55 -16.53
N ALA A 31 -12.83 0.60 -16.78
CA ALA A 31 -13.99 1.11 -16.04
C ALA A 31 -13.75 1.15 -14.50
N LEU A 32 -12.67 1.77 -14.10
CA LEU A 32 -12.33 1.92 -12.68
C LEU A 32 -13.37 2.78 -11.94
N PRO A 33 -13.84 2.34 -10.78
CA PRO A 33 -14.75 3.15 -9.97
C PRO A 33 -14.02 4.32 -9.36
N TYR A 34 -14.69 5.46 -9.25
CA TYR A 34 -14.21 6.64 -8.53
C TYR A 34 -14.89 6.74 -7.16
N PHE A 35 -14.09 7.04 -6.13
CA PHE A 35 -14.60 7.28 -4.78
C PHE A 35 -13.93 8.50 -4.19
N SER A 36 -14.71 9.44 -3.66
CA SER A 36 -14.18 10.60 -2.96
C SER A 36 -13.68 10.25 -1.57
N LEU A 37 -12.60 10.88 -1.15
CA LEU A 37 -12.22 10.87 0.26
C LEU A 37 -13.28 11.57 1.12
N PRO A 38 -13.43 11.19 2.39
CA PRO A 38 -14.20 11.97 3.36
C PRO A 38 -13.65 13.39 3.53
N GLU A 39 -14.51 14.29 3.99
CA GLU A 39 -14.10 15.66 4.33
C GLU A 39 -12.93 15.68 5.32
N GLY A 40 -12.01 16.62 5.13
CA GLY A 40 -10.81 16.75 5.96
C GLY A 40 -9.62 15.88 5.52
N TYR A 41 -9.74 15.20 4.38
CA TYR A 41 -8.67 14.37 3.81
C TYR A 41 -8.47 14.67 2.33
N HIS A 42 -7.20 14.59 1.89
CA HIS A 42 -6.84 14.71 0.47
C HIS A 42 -5.71 13.75 0.11
N PHE A 43 -5.51 13.50 -1.18
CA PHE A 43 -4.41 12.70 -1.69
C PHE A 43 -3.16 13.56 -1.86
N THR A 44 -2.01 12.98 -1.52
CA THR A 44 -0.70 13.50 -1.86
C THR A 44 0.18 12.37 -2.38
N PHE A 45 1.14 12.71 -3.25
CA PHE A 45 2.16 11.77 -3.67
C PHE A 45 3.38 11.83 -2.76
N TYR A 46 4.18 10.78 -2.82
CA TYR A 46 5.46 10.69 -2.15
C TYR A 46 6.35 11.91 -2.44
N ARG A 47 7.06 12.35 -1.42
CA ARG A 47 8.13 13.35 -1.52
C ARG A 47 9.35 12.87 -0.73
N PRO A 48 10.59 13.33 -1.05
CA PRO A 48 11.78 13.00 -0.28
C PRO A 48 11.56 13.31 1.22
N GLY A 49 11.84 12.32 2.06
CA GLY A 49 11.59 12.39 3.50
C GLY A 49 10.29 11.73 3.97
N ASP A 50 9.40 11.33 3.07
CA ASP A 50 8.15 10.62 3.42
C ASP A 50 8.38 9.13 3.78
N ARG A 51 9.59 8.59 3.58
CA ARG A 51 9.93 7.22 3.97
C ARG A 51 9.52 6.92 5.41
N ASP A 52 9.87 7.79 6.33
CA ASP A 52 9.60 7.57 7.75
C ASP A 52 8.09 7.61 8.03
N ARG A 53 7.32 8.43 7.29
CA ARG A 53 5.85 8.45 7.35
C ARG A 53 5.23 7.16 6.85
N TRP A 54 5.76 6.61 5.75
CA TRP A 54 5.34 5.31 5.27
C TRP A 54 5.58 4.22 6.32
N ILE A 55 6.77 4.18 6.92
CA ILE A 55 7.10 3.21 7.99
C ILE A 55 6.16 3.37 9.19
N GLU A 56 5.89 4.59 9.64
CA GLU A 56 4.98 4.87 10.76
C GLU A 56 3.54 4.38 10.47
N ILE A 57 3.05 4.55 9.25
CA ILE A 57 1.72 4.09 8.83
C ILE A 57 1.66 2.56 8.85
N GLU A 58 2.61 1.90 8.20
CA GLU A 58 2.67 0.44 8.10
C GLU A 58 2.88 -0.21 9.49
N GLN A 59 3.75 0.36 10.34
CA GLN A 59 3.94 -0.10 11.70
C GLN A 59 2.66 0.07 12.53
N SER A 60 1.97 1.19 12.38
CA SER A 60 0.66 1.41 13.03
C SER A 60 -0.38 0.37 12.60
N ALA A 61 -0.34 -0.08 11.34
CA ALA A 61 -1.17 -1.15 10.82
C ALA A 61 -0.72 -2.55 11.26
N ARG A 62 0.42 -2.66 11.97
CA ARG A 62 1.05 -3.90 12.47
C ARG A 62 1.72 -4.77 11.39
N GLU A 63 2.17 -4.16 10.31
CA GLU A 63 2.98 -4.84 9.31
C GLU A 63 4.42 -5.05 9.79
N PHE A 64 4.90 -4.18 10.71
CA PHE A 64 6.23 -4.26 11.30
C PHE A 64 6.17 -4.24 12.82
N ASP A 65 7.02 -5.05 13.46
CA ASP A 65 7.18 -5.06 14.91
C ASP A 65 8.03 -3.88 15.40
N SER A 66 8.96 -3.40 14.56
CA SER A 66 9.81 -2.27 14.87
C SER A 66 9.98 -1.32 13.68
N PHE A 67 10.43 -0.09 13.97
CA PHE A 67 10.79 0.88 12.94
C PHE A 67 11.94 0.39 12.06
N ASN A 68 12.90 -0.36 12.64
CA ASN A 68 14.02 -0.93 11.89
C ASN A 68 13.57 -2.00 10.88
N ASP A 69 12.53 -2.78 11.19
CA ASP A 69 11.94 -3.72 10.22
C ASP A 69 11.32 -2.96 9.04
N GLY A 70 10.71 -1.82 9.32
CA GLY A 70 10.20 -0.91 8.28
C GLY A 70 11.31 -0.33 7.40
N ILE A 71 12.46 0.05 7.98
CA ILE A 71 13.63 0.48 7.21
C ILE A 71 14.11 -0.65 6.30
N ALA A 72 14.24 -1.87 6.82
CA ALA A 72 14.68 -3.02 6.03
C ALA A 72 13.71 -3.35 4.88
N ALA A 73 12.41 -3.25 5.13
CA ALA A 73 11.39 -3.41 4.09
C ALA A 73 11.46 -2.29 3.04
N TRP A 74 11.62 -1.03 3.47
CA TRP A 74 11.81 0.09 2.55
C TRP A 74 12.99 -0.13 1.60
N GLU A 75 14.17 -0.44 2.14
CA GLU A 75 15.37 -0.69 1.34
C GLU A 75 15.17 -1.86 0.36
N ARG A 76 14.49 -2.90 0.79
CA ARG A 76 14.21 -4.06 -0.05
C ARG A 76 13.32 -3.75 -1.24
N TYR A 77 12.26 -2.96 -1.06
CA TYR A 77 11.23 -2.75 -2.07
C TYR A 77 11.38 -1.45 -2.83
N TYR A 78 11.89 -0.40 -2.18
CA TYR A 78 11.88 0.96 -2.71
C TYR A 78 13.26 1.62 -2.79
N GLY A 79 14.23 1.21 -1.99
CA GLY A 79 15.52 1.90 -1.87
C GLY A 79 16.21 2.19 -3.20
N ALA A 80 16.26 1.21 -4.11
CA ALA A 80 16.85 1.38 -5.44
C ALA A 80 15.90 2.08 -6.46
N ARG A 81 14.64 2.31 -6.09
CA ARG A 81 13.57 2.77 -6.98
C ARG A 81 12.80 3.96 -6.41
N GLU A 82 13.36 4.65 -5.44
CA GLU A 82 12.70 5.76 -4.74
C GLU A 82 12.22 6.86 -5.70
N ASN A 83 12.95 7.09 -6.77
CA ASN A 83 12.56 8.05 -7.80
C ASN A 83 11.27 7.68 -8.56
N GLU A 84 10.85 6.43 -8.54
CA GLU A 84 9.59 5.98 -9.14
C GLU A 84 8.37 6.28 -8.25
N LEU A 85 8.59 6.57 -6.97
CA LEU A 85 7.51 6.77 -6.00
C LEU A 85 6.81 8.13 -6.13
N PHE A 86 7.44 9.11 -6.79
CA PHE A 86 6.91 10.48 -6.93
C PHE A 86 5.55 10.55 -7.63
N ASP A 87 5.24 9.57 -8.45
CA ASP A 87 3.98 9.46 -9.20
C ASP A 87 3.24 8.14 -8.95
N ARG A 88 3.74 7.29 -8.04
CA ARG A 88 3.22 5.94 -7.80
C ARG A 88 2.85 5.63 -6.36
N MET A 89 3.48 6.28 -5.37
CA MET A 89 3.12 6.11 -3.97
C MET A 89 2.21 7.24 -3.53
N LEU A 90 0.99 6.86 -3.18
CA LEU A 90 -0.05 7.74 -2.68
C LEU A 90 -0.09 7.73 -1.17
N PHE A 91 -0.36 8.88 -0.61
CA PHE A 91 -0.77 9.05 0.77
C PHE A 91 -2.15 9.70 0.85
N VAL A 92 -2.88 9.38 1.90
CA VAL A 92 -3.99 10.19 2.38
C VAL A 92 -3.45 11.08 3.49
N GLU A 93 -3.66 12.37 3.34
CA GLU A 93 -3.19 13.40 4.26
C GLU A 93 -4.37 14.17 4.85
N THR A 94 -4.29 14.53 6.11
CA THR A 94 -5.27 15.40 6.77
C THR A 94 -5.02 16.86 6.41
N GLU A 95 -5.98 17.76 6.67
CA GLU A 95 -5.80 19.22 6.51
C GLU A 95 -4.66 19.79 7.36
N ARG A 96 -4.21 19.05 8.39
CA ARG A 96 -3.08 19.44 9.24
C ARG A 96 -1.72 18.98 8.69
N GLY A 97 -1.70 18.36 7.51
CA GLY A 97 -0.47 17.84 6.88
C GLY A 97 0.01 16.51 7.47
N GLU A 98 -0.87 15.73 8.11
CA GLU A 98 -0.53 14.46 8.70
C GLU A 98 -0.88 13.32 7.75
N LYS A 99 0.11 12.53 7.32
CA LYS A 99 -0.08 11.35 6.47
C LYS A 99 -0.59 10.18 7.29
N VAL A 100 -1.73 9.63 6.89
CA VAL A 100 -2.49 8.66 7.70
C VAL A 100 -2.83 7.36 6.98
N ALA A 101 -2.63 7.31 5.68
CA ALA A 101 -2.76 6.09 4.90
C ALA A 101 -1.83 6.13 3.69
N THR A 102 -1.48 4.96 3.17
CA THR A 102 -0.59 4.82 2.00
C THR A 102 -1.01 3.66 1.13
N ALA A 103 -0.72 3.76 -0.16
CA ALA A 103 -0.76 2.66 -1.13
C ALA A 103 0.18 2.98 -2.29
N THR A 104 0.78 1.96 -2.90
CA THR A 104 1.74 2.14 -3.98
C THR A 104 1.33 1.34 -5.21
N ALA A 105 1.34 2.01 -6.38
CA ALA A 105 1.25 1.38 -7.69
C ALA A 105 2.66 0.92 -8.11
N MET A 106 2.94 -0.37 -8.01
CA MET A 106 4.26 -0.92 -8.33
C MET A 106 4.24 -1.77 -9.59
N TYR A 107 5.30 -1.66 -10.37
CA TYR A 107 5.56 -2.52 -11.52
C TYR A 107 6.75 -3.41 -11.21
N ASP A 108 6.72 -4.64 -11.71
CA ASP A 108 7.83 -5.60 -11.61
C ASP A 108 8.35 -5.82 -10.17
N VAL A 109 7.45 -5.94 -9.20
CA VAL A 109 7.81 -6.14 -7.77
C VAL A 109 8.70 -7.37 -7.56
N PHE A 110 8.49 -8.40 -8.38
CA PHE A 110 9.20 -9.69 -8.24
C PHE A 110 10.20 -9.98 -9.36
N GLY A 111 10.50 -9.01 -10.26
CA GLY A 111 11.36 -9.23 -11.41
C GLY A 111 10.80 -10.26 -12.42
N ARG A 112 9.49 -10.41 -12.48
CA ARG A 112 8.79 -11.42 -13.28
C ARG A 112 7.75 -10.85 -14.23
N ASP A 113 7.51 -9.54 -14.16
CA ASP A 113 6.38 -8.92 -14.84
C ASP A 113 6.73 -8.42 -16.24
N ALA A 114 7.17 -9.34 -17.10
CA ALA A 114 7.30 -9.06 -18.53
C ALA A 114 5.96 -8.70 -19.22
N SER A 115 4.85 -8.72 -18.48
CA SER A 115 3.49 -8.68 -19.02
C SER A 115 2.78 -7.32 -18.94
N GLY A 116 3.44 -6.28 -18.42
CA GLY A 116 2.77 -4.98 -18.22
C GLY A 116 1.77 -4.97 -17.06
N SER A 117 1.86 -5.92 -16.14
CA SER A 117 1.02 -5.95 -14.93
C SER A 117 1.53 -4.96 -13.89
N ALA A 118 0.61 -4.31 -13.18
CA ALA A 118 0.90 -3.49 -12.03
C ALA A 118 0.39 -4.15 -10.74
N TRP A 119 1.02 -3.83 -9.63
CA TRP A 119 0.70 -4.38 -8.32
C TRP A 119 0.22 -3.26 -7.39
N LEU A 120 -0.92 -3.49 -6.74
CA LEU A 120 -1.30 -2.73 -5.56
C LEU A 120 -0.44 -3.22 -4.40
N HIS A 121 0.49 -2.40 -3.96
CA HIS A 121 1.56 -2.78 -3.05
C HIS A 121 1.52 -1.95 -1.77
N TRP A 122 1.70 -2.59 -0.60
CA TRP A 122 1.76 -1.96 0.70
C TRP A 122 0.62 -0.96 0.94
N VAL A 123 -0.57 -1.49 1.23
CA VAL A 123 -1.77 -0.70 1.53
C VAL A 123 -2.02 -0.67 3.02
N ALA A 124 -1.91 0.48 3.63
CA ALA A 124 -2.16 0.63 5.05
C ALA A 124 -2.94 1.89 5.39
N VAL A 125 -3.70 1.82 6.48
CA VAL A 125 -4.34 2.97 7.13
C VAL A 125 -3.95 2.95 8.60
N ARG A 126 -3.42 4.04 9.10
CA ARG A 126 -3.08 4.21 10.52
C ARG A 126 -4.27 3.83 11.40
N ARG A 127 -3.98 3.19 12.52
CA ARG A 127 -4.96 2.56 13.39
C ARG A 127 -6.02 3.52 13.91
N ASP A 128 -5.62 4.75 14.26
CA ASP A 128 -6.50 5.83 14.72
C ASP A 128 -7.34 6.48 13.60
N HIS A 129 -7.06 6.12 12.35
CA HIS A 129 -7.80 6.57 11.17
C HIS A 129 -8.56 5.44 10.46
N GLN A 130 -8.50 4.20 10.96
CA GLN A 130 -9.30 3.10 10.45
C GLN A 130 -10.80 3.31 10.71
N GLY A 131 -11.65 2.67 9.89
CA GLY A 131 -13.10 2.81 9.99
C GLY A 131 -13.68 4.14 9.48
N LYS A 132 -12.83 5.05 9.02
CA LYS A 132 -13.27 6.37 8.49
C LYS A 132 -13.50 6.39 6.97
N GLY A 133 -13.46 5.24 6.30
CA GLY A 133 -13.75 5.14 4.88
C GLY A 133 -12.60 5.51 3.94
N LEU A 134 -11.34 5.52 4.42
CA LEU A 134 -10.17 5.97 3.64
C LEU A 134 -9.66 4.93 2.63
N SER A 135 -9.75 3.63 2.95
CA SER A 135 -9.13 2.57 2.15
C SER A 135 -9.72 2.44 0.76
N LYS A 136 -11.04 2.56 0.64
CA LYS A 136 -11.73 2.38 -0.64
C LYS A 136 -11.36 3.47 -1.67
N PRO A 137 -11.40 4.78 -1.34
CA PRO A 137 -10.88 5.83 -2.21
C PRO A 137 -9.40 5.66 -2.53
N LEU A 138 -8.56 5.34 -1.53
CA LEU A 138 -7.13 5.16 -1.70
C LEU A 138 -6.80 4.06 -2.70
N ILE A 139 -7.41 2.88 -2.56
CA ILE A 139 -7.22 1.75 -3.49
C ILE A 139 -7.68 2.12 -4.90
N ALA A 140 -8.84 2.78 -5.02
CA ALA A 140 -9.36 3.20 -6.32
C ALA A 140 -8.43 4.21 -7.01
N GLU A 141 -7.95 5.22 -6.27
CA GLU A 141 -7.01 6.20 -6.81
C GLU A 141 -5.68 5.56 -7.20
N THR A 142 -5.18 4.60 -6.41
CA THR A 142 -3.96 3.86 -6.77
C THR A 142 -4.13 3.07 -8.08
N PHE A 143 -5.31 2.53 -8.37
CA PHE A 143 -5.59 1.89 -9.65
C PHE A 143 -5.62 2.88 -10.82
N HIS A 144 -6.04 4.12 -10.60
CA HIS A 144 -5.98 5.17 -11.63
C HIS A 144 -4.55 5.64 -11.95
N VAL A 145 -3.62 5.39 -11.04
CA VAL A 145 -2.19 5.68 -11.21
C VAL A 145 -1.45 4.56 -11.95
N MET A 146 -2.01 3.36 -12.01
CA MET A 146 -1.49 2.21 -12.76
C MET A 146 -1.72 2.34 -14.26
#